data_c25ac72f6184c816eeb933ae9d517858
#
_entry.id   c25ac72f6184c816eeb933ae9d517858
#
_cell.length_a   1.000
_cell.length_b   1.000
_cell.length_c   1.000
_cell.angle_alpha   90.00
_cell.angle_beta   90.00
_cell.angle_gamma   90.00
#
_symmetry.space_group_name_H-M   'P 1'
#
loop_
_entity.id
_entity.type
_entity.pdbx_description
1 polymer ?
#
loop_
_entity_poly.entity_id
_entity_poly.type
_entity_poly.pdbx_seq_one_letter_code
_entity_poly.pdbx_strand_id
1 'polypeptide(L)'
;MSKVVDCQKQLIAKSVEKGFLTFDDIMDLSDTYSLSVSEVDQLSEALEIRGIIIYETAPSGKDTDCFEDYSRIDYDAIFSEIISLSPELEYIVDLIRKLPPPQYGEISTLTAQVAAGNTFARERLILIHLRVALKIALSMAKSHQYDIADAVSAGFVGLVIAVDRFDPDGFSAFQSYASLWIQQNINRECNPIWMEYYFPAHYKEKMLCVYECYLSFLERVPDK
;
A
#
# COMPACT_ATOMS: atom_id res chain seq x y z
N MET A 1 -32.77 1.55 12.27
CA MET A 1 -31.40 1.96 11.91
C MET A 1 -31.46 3.43 11.53
N SER A 2 -30.44 4.20 11.86
CA SER A 2 -30.44 5.66 11.60
C SER A 2 -30.29 5.89 10.09
N LYS A 3 -31.09 6.78 9.49
CA LYS A 3 -31.03 7.20 8.08
C LYS A 3 -29.61 7.57 7.66
N VAL A 4 -28.86 8.18 8.57
CA VAL A 4 -27.46 8.58 8.39
C VAL A 4 -26.55 7.37 8.12
N VAL A 5 -26.74 6.24 8.85
CA VAL A 5 -25.93 5.02 8.66
C VAL A 5 -26.19 4.36 7.31
N ASP A 6 -27.44 4.36 6.84
CA ASP A 6 -27.79 3.78 5.55
C ASP A 6 -27.27 4.67 4.40
N CYS A 7 -27.37 5.99 4.53
CA CYS A 7 -26.77 6.96 3.61
C CYS A 7 -25.25 6.80 3.56
N GLN A 8 -24.58 6.70 4.71
CA GLN A 8 -23.13 6.48 4.80
C GLN A 8 -22.68 5.22 4.06
N LYS A 9 -23.41 4.10 4.21
CA LYS A 9 -23.09 2.85 3.50
C LYS A 9 -23.19 3.00 1.99
N GLN A 10 -24.21 3.72 1.51
CA GLN A 10 -24.40 3.93 0.07
C GLN A 10 -23.32 4.86 -0.49
N LEU A 11 -22.91 5.91 0.25
CA LEU A 11 -21.80 6.77 -0.15
C LEU A 11 -20.48 6.02 -0.22
N ILE A 12 -20.20 5.16 0.77
CA ILE A 12 -19.03 4.29 0.74
C ILE A 12 -19.06 3.35 -0.47
N ALA A 13 -20.20 2.72 -0.77
CA ALA A 13 -20.33 1.87 -1.95
C ALA A 13 -20.10 2.66 -3.25
N LYS A 14 -20.67 3.89 -3.33
CA LYS A 14 -20.49 4.79 -4.48
C LYS A 14 -19.04 5.24 -4.64
N SER A 15 -18.33 5.52 -3.53
CA SER A 15 -16.90 5.87 -3.56
C SER A 15 -16.03 4.71 -4.06
N VAL A 16 -16.38 3.47 -3.71
CA VAL A 16 -15.70 2.27 -4.20
C VAL A 16 -15.93 2.05 -5.69
N GLU A 17 -17.15 2.30 -6.18
CA GLU A 17 -17.51 2.11 -7.58
C GLU A 17 -16.91 3.19 -8.48
N LYS A 18 -17.00 4.47 -8.09
CA LYS A 18 -16.50 5.61 -8.86
C LYS A 18 -15.01 5.89 -8.68
N GLY A 19 -14.40 5.42 -7.59
CA GLY A 19 -13.03 5.75 -7.19
C GLY A 19 -12.87 7.11 -6.51
N PHE A 20 -13.92 7.93 -6.43
CA PHE A 20 -13.95 9.23 -5.76
C PHE A 20 -15.36 9.57 -5.29
N LEU A 21 -15.46 10.55 -4.37
CA LEU A 21 -16.73 11.07 -3.88
C LEU A 21 -16.75 12.59 -4.04
N THR A 22 -17.83 13.15 -4.55
CA THR A 22 -18.01 14.60 -4.67
C THR A 22 -19.00 15.10 -3.64
N PHE A 23 -18.95 16.42 -3.37
CA PHE A 23 -19.93 17.06 -2.51
C PHE A 23 -21.35 16.94 -3.08
N ASP A 24 -21.50 16.99 -4.41
CA ASP A 24 -22.78 16.77 -5.10
C ASP A 24 -23.32 15.34 -4.82
N ASP A 25 -22.46 14.32 -4.79
CA ASP A 25 -22.88 12.94 -4.46
C ASP A 25 -23.44 12.84 -3.05
N ILE A 26 -22.90 13.62 -2.10
CA ILE A 26 -23.40 13.68 -0.71
C ILE A 26 -24.75 14.40 -0.68
N MET A 27 -24.87 15.53 -1.36
CA MET A 27 -26.10 16.31 -1.39
C MET A 27 -27.24 15.53 -2.02
N ASP A 28 -27.03 14.87 -3.16
CA ASP A 28 -28.04 14.04 -3.85
C ASP A 28 -28.59 12.93 -2.95
N LEU A 29 -27.71 12.25 -2.21
CA LEU A 29 -28.13 11.20 -1.28
C LEU A 29 -28.75 11.78 -0.01
N SER A 30 -28.25 12.89 0.51
CA SER A 30 -28.85 13.56 1.68
C SER A 30 -30.25 14.05 1.40
N ASP A 31 -30.53 14.54 0.20
CA ASP A 31 -31.88 14.92 -0.24
C ASP A 31 -32.80 13.71 -0.34
N THR A 32 -32.31 12.60 -0.88
CA THR A 32 -33.06 11.34 -0.97
C THR A 32 -33.49 10.81 0.41
N TYR A 33 -32.61 10.94 1.41
CA TYR A 33 -32.90 10.53 2.79
C TYR A 33 -33.52 11.63 3.65
N SER A 34 -33.69 12.85 3.11
CA SER A 34 -34.18 14.05 3.80
C SER A 34 -33.40 14.30 5.10
N LEU A 35 -32.07 14.36 5.00
CA LEU A 35 -31.18 14.65 6.13
C LEU A 35 -31.18 16.15 6.42
N SER A 36 -31.03 16.50 7.68
CA SER A 36 -30.80 17.88 8.11
C SER A 36 -29.34 18.30 7.85
N VAL A 37 -29.09 19.62 7.82
CA VAL A 37 -27.73 20.16 7.62
C VAL A 37 -26.75 19.58 8.67
N SER A 38 -27.17 19.51 9.92
CA SER A 38 -26.36 18.94 10.99
C SER A 38 -26.04 17.44 10.78
N GLU A 39 -26.95 16.67 10.18
CA GLU A 39 -26.73 15.26 9.84
C GLU A 39 -25.81 15.11 8.62
N VAL A 40 -25.84 16.04 7.67
CA VAL A 40 -24.91 16.09 6.53
C VAL A 40 -23.50 16.42 7.02
N ASP A 41 -23.32 17.37 7.94
CA ASP A 41 -22.02 17.69 8.53
C ASP A 41 -21.44 16.48 9.28
N GLN A 42 -22.24 15.81 10.10
CA GLN A 42 -21.83 14.58 10.78
C GLN A 42 -21.46 13.45 9.81
N LEU A 43 -22.19 13.35 8.71
CA LEU A 43 -21.93 12.37 7.66
C LEU A 43 -20.61 12.66 6.95
N SER A 44 -20.33 13.91 6.61
CA SER A 44 -19.09 14.35 5.99
C SER A 44 -17.90 14.11 6.91
N GLU A 45 -18.00 14.49 8.18
CA GLU A 45 -16.99 14.22 9.19
C GLU A 45 -16.73 12.72 9.38
N ALA A 46 -17.78 11.90 9.41
CA ALA A 46 -17.66 10.44 9.53
C ALA A 46 -17.02 9.77 8.29
N LEU A 47 -17.16 10.37 7.09
CA LEU A 47 -16.48 9.91 5.87
C LEU A 47 -15.02 10.32 5.87
N GLU A 48 -14.70 11.55 6.29
CA GLU A 48 -13.32 12.04 6.42
C GLU A 48 -12.53 11.25 7.47
N ILE A 49 -13.14 10.94 8.63
CA ILE A 49 -12.52 10.07 9.65
C ILE A 49 -12.15 8.70 9.08
N ARG A 50 -12.90 8.19 8.10
CA ARG A 50 -12.60 6.94 7.40
C ARG A 50 -11.59 7.08 6.26
N GLY A 51 -11.01 8.27 6.07
CA GLY A 51 -10.05 8.56 5.04
C GLY A 51 -10.64 8.71 3.62
N ILE A 52 -11.96 8.91 3.50
CA ILE A 52 -12.60 9.18 2.21
C ILE A 52 -12.52 10.68 1.94
N ILE A 53 -11.86 11.04 0.83
CA ILE A 53 -11.74 12.43 0.40
C ILE A 53 -13.02 12.84 -0.33
N ILE A 54 -13.58 13.97 0.09
CA ILE A 54 -14.73 14.60 -0.56
C ILE A 54 -14.20 15.71 -1.46
N TYR A 55 -14.45 15.60 -2.76
CA TYR A 55 -14.04 16.59 -3.75
C TYR A 55 -15.18 17.60 -4.00
N GLU A 56 -14.85 18.87 -4.25
CA GLU A 56 -15.83 19.86 -4.69
C GLU A 56 -16.33 19.56 -6.10
N THR A 57 -15.41 19.14 -6.98
CA THR A 57 -15.72 18.76 -8.38
C THR A 57 -15.04 17.44 -8.72
N ALA A 58 -15.58 16.71 -9.69
CA ALA A 58 -14.96 15.45 -10.14
C ALA A 58 -13.51 15.70 -10.57
N PRO A 59 -12.54 14.94 -10.03
CA PRO A 59 -11.14 15.13 -10.37
C PRO A 59 -10.92 14.88 -11.86
N SER A 60 -10.40 15.91 -12.56
CA SER A 60 -10.02 15.77 -13.96
C SER A 60 -8.72 14.99 -14.02
N GLY A 61 -8.70 13.83 -14.68
CA GLY A 61 -7.58 12.87 -14.74
C GLY A 61 -6.27 13.39 -15.39
N LYS A 62 -5.97 14.67 -15.25
CA LYS A 62 -4.76 15.32 -15.78
C LYS A 62 -3.74 15.71 -14.70
N ASP A 63 -4.11 15.69 -13.43
CA ASP A 63 -3.20 16.01 -12.34
C ASP A 63 -2.53 14.73 -11.84
N THR A 64 -1.45 14.35 -12.51
CA THR A 64 -0.64 13.16 -12.28
C THR A 64 0.43 13.38 -11.21
N ASP A 65 0.16 14.11 -10.14
CA ASP A 65 1.10 14.14 -9.04
C ASP A 65 0.94 12.90 -8.14
N CYS A 66 1.96 12.05 -8.20
CA CYS A 66 2.24 10.92 -7.29
C CYS A 66 1.48 9.61 -7.48
N PHE A 67 0.77 9.39 -8.57
CA PHE A 67 0.34 8.04 -8.92
C PHE A 67 1.45 7.34 -9.72
N GLU A 68 2.04 6.27 -9.19
CA GLU A 68 2.44 5.21 -10.10
C GLU A 68 1.21 4.93 -10.94
N ASP A 69 1.36 5.11 -12.22
CA ASP A 69 0.30 4.90 -13.19
C ASP A 69 -0.18 3.45 -13.07
N TYR A 70 -1.17 3.22 -12.20
CA TYR A 70 -1.79 1.89 -12.04
C TYR A 70 -2.28 1.34 -13.38
N SER A 71 -2.47 2.22 -14.38
CA SER A 71 -2.84 1.84 -15.74
C SER A 71 -1.69 1.19 -16.52
N ARG A 72 -0.41 1.38 -16.11
CA ARG A 72 0.77 0.81 -16.78
C ARG A 72 1.25 -0.49 -16.16
N ILE A 73 0.80 -0.82 -14.94
CA ILE A 73 1.24 -2.02 -14.23
C ILE A 73 0.15 -3.06 -14.34
N ASP A 74 0.47 -4.18 -14.97
CA ASP A 74 -0.41 -5.35 -15.01
C ASP A 74 -0.33 -6.10 -13.67
N TYR A 75 -1.16 -5.68 -12.72
CA TYR A 75 -1.27 -6.34 -11.43
C TYR A 75 -1.86 -7.75 -11.52
N ASP A 76 -2.72 -8.02 -12.50
CA ASP A 76 -3.30 -9.36 -12.67
C ASP A 76 -2.25 -10.38 -13.09
N ALA A 77 -1.29 -9.99 -13.92
CA ALA A 77 -0.14 -10.81 -14.24
C ALA A 77 0.72 -11.09 -13.00
N ILE A 78 0.99 -10.07 -12.17
CA ILE A 78 1.75 -10.21 -10.91
C ILE A 78 1.03 -11.17 -9.95
N PHE A 79 -0.28 -11.00 -9.76
CA PHE A 79 -1.07 -11.85 -8.89
C PHE A 79 -1.09 -13.30 -9.35
N SER A 80 -1.29 -13.53 -10.65
CA SER A 80 -1.29 -14.87 -11.24
C SER A 80 0.06 -15.56 -11.08
N GLU A 81 1.14 -14.81 -11.21
CA GLU A 81 2.49 -15.33 -11.03
C GLU A 81 2.77 -15.69 -9.57
N ILE A 82 2.38 -14.84 -8.61
CA ILE A 82 2.53 -15.15 -7.16
C ILE A 82 1.78 -16.44 -6.82
N ILE A 83 0.53 -16.59 -7.28
CA ILE A 83 -0.28 -17.80 -7.04
C ILE A 83 0.38 -19.03 -7.68
N SER A 84 0.99 -18.89 -8.86
CA SER A 84 1.69 -20.01 -9.51
C SER A 84 2.92 -20.47 -8.75
N LEU A 85 3.62 -19.55 -8.08
CA LEU A 85 4.81 -19.85 -7.27
C LEU A 85 4.44 -20.40 -5.87
N SER A 86 3.37 -19.88 -5.28
CA SER A 86 2.86 -20.34 -3.97
C SER A 86 1.33 -20.33 -3.95
N PRO A 87 0.69 -21.48 -4.17
CA PRO A 87 -0.77 -21.60 -4.15
C PRO A 87 -1.39 -21.23 -2.79
N GLU A 88 -0.62 -21.31 -1.71
CA GLU A 88 -1.04 -20.97 -0.36
C GLU A 88 -1.44 -19.49 -0.23
N LEU A 89 -0.87 -18.63 -1.07
CA LEU A 89 -1.15 -17.20 -1.08
C LEU A 89 -2.42 -16.81 -1.87
N GLU A 90 -3.08 -17.76 -2.57
CA GLU A 90 -4.25 -17.50 -3.42
C GLU A 90 -5.33 -16.70 -2.67
N TYR A 91 -5.68 -17.12 -1.46
CA TYR A 91 -6.71 -16.46 -0.66
C TYR A 91 -6.35 -15.00 -0.34
N ILE A 92 -5.10 -14.72 0.03
CA ILE A 92 -4.63 -13.36 0.37
C ILE A 92 -4.59 -12.49 -0.88
N VAL A 93 -4.08 -13.02 -1.98
CA VAL A 93 -3.99 -12.32 -3.27
C VAL A 93 -5.39 -11.97 -3.80
N ASP A 94 -6.36 -12.87 -3.69
CA ASP A 94 -7.73 -12.63 -4.10
C ASP A 94 -8.44 -11.58 -3.23
N LEU A 95 -8.12 -11.51 -1.94
CA LEU A 95 -8.60 -10.42 -1.09
C LEU A 95 -8.02 -9.07 -1.55
N ILE A 96 -6.72 -9.02 -1.83
CA ILE A 96 -6.05 -7.80 -2.28
C ILE A 96 -6.54 -7.36 -3.66
N ARG A 97 -6.86 -8.31 -4.56
CA ARG A 97 -7.44 -8.03 -5.87
C ARG A 97 -8.78 -7.30 -5.77
N LYS A 98 -9.58 -7.59 -4.76
CA LYS A 98 -10.91 -6.98 -4.53
C LYS A 98 -10.84 -5.62 -3.85
N LEU A 99 -9.67 -5.20 -3.34
CA LEU A 99 -9.55 -3.90 -2.69
C LEU A 99 -9.75 -2.76 -3.70
N PRO A 100 -10.48 -1.71 -3.32
CA PRO A 100 -10.67 -0.55 -4.18
C PRO A 100 -9.32 0.16 -4.41
N PRO A 101 -9.07 0.64 -5.64
CA PRO A 101 -7.87 1.42 -5.93
C PRO A 101 -7.85 2.72 -5.12
N PRO A 102 -6.67 3.32 -4.94
CA PRO A 102 -6.56 4.64 -4.29
C PRO A 102 -7.27 5.72 -5.12
N GLN A 103 -7.84 6.70 -4.43
CA GLN A 103 -8.40 7.89 -5.03
C GLN A 103 -7.30 8.92 -5.28
N TYR A 104 -7.55 9.87 -6.19
CA TYR A 104 -6.63 10.98 -6.41
C TYR A 104 -6.43 11.79 -5.12
N GLY A 105 -5.19 12.13 -4.78
CA GLY A 105 -4.85 12.87 -3.56
C GLY A 105 -5.11 12.15 -2.24
N GLU A 106 -5.68 10.93 -2.25
CA GLU A 106 -6.02 10.17 -1.05
C GLU A 106 -4.79 9.89 -0.17
N ILE A 107 -3.65 9.56 -0.78
CA ILE A 107 -2.43 9.19 -0.04
C ILE A 107 -1.91 10.36 0.81
N SER A 108 -1.87 11.56 0.26
CA SER A 108 -1.41 12.75 1.00
C SER A 108 -2.31 13.10 2.18
N THR A 109 -3.63 12.99 2.00
CA THR A 109 -4.60 13.21 3.07
C THR A 109 -4.51 12.12 4.14
N LEU A 110 -4.38 10.85 3.72
CA LEU A 110 -4.25 9.73 4.66
C LEU A 110 -2.96 9.84 5.49
N THR A 111 -1.83 10.22 4.89
CA THR A 111 -0.56 10.37 5.63
C THR A 111 -0.66 11.44 6.71
N ALA A 112 -1.31 12.58 6.43
CA ALA A 112 -1.55 13.62 7.41
C ALA A 112 -2.47 13.13 8.55
N GLN A 113 -3.53 12.39 8.22
CA GLN A 113 -4.44 11.82 9.21
C GLN A 113 -3.78 10.71 10.06
N VAL A 114 -2.90 9.90 9.49
CA VAL A 114 -2.11 8.90 10.24
C VAL A 114 -1.22 9.60 11.26
N ALA A 115 -0.54 10.68 10.88
CA ALA A 115 0.26 11.49 11.80
C ALA A 115 -0.58 12.09 12.94
N ALA A 116 -1.86 12.39 12.68
CA ALA A 116 -2.83 12.82 13.70
C ALA A 116 -3.41 11.66 14.55
N GLY A 117 -3.01 10.40 14.29
CA GLY A 117 -3.44 9.23 15.07
C GLY A 117 -4.75 8.57 14.60
N ASN A 118 -5.21 8.85 13.37
CA ASN A 118 -6.41 8.23 12.82
C ASN A 118 -6.15 6.77 12.42
N THR A 119 -6.76 5.82 13.13
CA THR A 119 -6.60 4.38 12.89
C THR A 119 -7.23 3.91 11.58
N PHE A 120 -8.36 4.50 11.15
CA PHE A 120 -8.99 4.16 9.86
C PHE A 120 -8.11 4.61 8.69
N ALA A 121 -7.50 5.80 8.78
CA ALA A 121 -6.56 6.29 7.78
C ALA A 121 -5.32 5.38 7.70
N ARG A 122 -4.81 4.92 8.86
CA ARG A 122 -3.72 3.97 8.93
C ARG A 122 -4.05 2.65 8.21
N GLU A 123 -5.19 2.06 8.52
CA GLU A 123 -5.65 0.82 7.87
C GLU A 123 -5.82 1.01 6.36
N ARG A 124 -6.45 2.09 5.95
CA ARG A 124 -6.66 2.39 4.53
C ARG A 124 -5.34 2.59 3.78
N LEU A 125 -4.38 3.28 4.37
CA LEU A 125 -3.06 3.50 3.79
C LEU A 125 -2.29 2.18 3.59
N ILE A 126 -2.38 1.26 4.55
CA ILE A 126 -1.82 -0.09 4.42
C ILE A 126 -2.51 -0.83 3.26
N LEU A 127 -3.85 -0.87 3.24
CA LEU A 127 -4.61 -1.62 2.23
C LEU A 127 -4.30 -1.16 0.79
N ILE A 128 -4.17 0.13 0.57
CA ILE A 128 -3.80 0.69 -0.74
C ILE A 128 -2.44 0.17 -1.21
N HIS A 129 -1.46 0.09 -0.30
CA HIS A 129 -0.08 -0.24 -0.65
C HIS A 129 0.23 -1.75 -0.62
N LEU A 130 -0.72 -2.63 -0.26
CA LEU A 130 -0.50 -4.08 -0.32
C LEU A 130 -0.14 -4.56 -1.74
N ARG A 131 -0.74 -3.98 -2.79
CA ARG A 131 -0.41 -4.32 -4.18
C ARG A 131 1.04 -3.98 -4.52
N VAL A 132 1.52 -2.84 -4.03
CA VAL A 132 2.91 -2.41 -4.21
C VAL A 132 3.85 -3.35 -3.46
N ALA A 133 3.49 -3.75 -2.24
CA ALA A 133 4.27 -4.70 -1.46
C ALA A 133 4.37 -6.08 -2.16
N LEU A 134 3.29 -6.59 -2.74
CA LEU A 134 3.29 -7.83 -3.54
C LEU A 134 4.22 -7.72 -4.76
N LYS A 135 4.17 -6.60 -5.50
CA LYS A 135 5.04 -6.34 -6.65
C LYS A 135 6.52 -6.37 -6.24
N ILE A 136 6.87 -5.68 -5.16
CA ILE A 136 8.24 -5.64 -4.63
C ILE A 136 8.69 -7.02 -4.17
N ALA A 137 7.84 -7.74 -3.43
CA ALA A 137 8.13 -9.08 -2.94
C ALA A 137 8.40 -10.05 -4.10
N LEU A 138 7.58 -10.05 -5.14
CA LEU A 138 7.80 -10.87 -6.34
C LEU A 138 9.11 -10.52 -7.03
N SER A 139 9.40 -9.24 -7.21
CA SER A 139 10.65 -8.79 -7.85
C SER A 139 11.88 -9.25 -7.07
N MET A 140 11.85 -9.12 -5.75
CA MET A 140 12.97 -9.52 -4.88
C MET A 140 13.10 -11.04 -4.78
N ALA A 141 12.00 -11.78 -4.69
CA ALA A 141 12.00 -13.23 -4.68
C ALA A 141 12.67 -13.78 -5.96
N LYS A 142 12.37 -13.21 -7.11
CA LYS A 142 13.02 -13.59 -8.38
C LYS A 142 14.51 -13.23 -8.44
N SER A 143 14.86 -12.02 -8.01
CA SER A 143 16.24 -11.52 -8.12
C SER A 143 17.20 -12.21 -7.16
N HIS A 144 16.74 -12.60 -5.98
CA HIS A 144 17.57 -13.15 -4.92
C HIS A 144 17.24 -14.63 -4.60
N GLN A 145 16.33 -15.25 -5.37
CA GLN A 145 15.87 -16.63 -5.16
C GLN A 145 15.29 -16.87 -3.74
N TYR A 146 14.59 -15.87 -3.20
CA TYR A 146 13.89 -16.02 -1.94
C TYR A 146 12.59 -16.83 -2.11
N ASP A 147 12.16 -17.49 -1.03
CA ASP A 147 10.81 -18.03 -1.00
C ASP A 147 9.77 -16.91 -1.11
N ILE A 148 8.77 -17.09 -1.98
CA ILE A 148 7.79 -16.03 -2.27
C ILE A 148 6.84 -15.79 -1.09
N ALA A 149 6.47 -16.83 -0.33
CA ALA A 149 5.59 -16.69 0.82
C ALA A 149 6.27 -15.92 1.94
N ASP A 150 7.55 -16.21 2.19
CA ASP A 150 8.37 -15.48 3.15
C ASP A 150 8.57 -14.03 2.71
N ALA A 151 8.88 -13.79 1.42
CA ALA A 151 9.07 -12.45 0.88
C ALA A 151 7.80 -11.59 0.98
N VAL A 152 6.63 -12.17 0.71
CA VAL A 152 5.33 -11.49 0.85
C VAL A 152 5.06 -11.15 2.31
N SER A 153 5.25 -12.11 3.21
CA SER A 153 5.04 -11.91 4.65
C SER A 153 5.96 -10.83 5.20
N ALA A 154 7.25 -10.90 4.89
CA ALA A 154 8.24 -9.89 5.28
C ALA A 154 7.92 -8.52 4.65
N GLY A 155 7.47 -8.49 3.40
CA GLY A 155 7.07 -7.27 2.72
C GLY A 155 5.89 -6.57 3.39
N PHE A 156 4.88 -7.31 3.84
CA PHE A 156 3.74 -6.74 4.56
C PHE A 156 4.16 -6.18 5.93
N VAL A 157 5.04 -6.86 6.65
CA VAL A 157 5.60 -6.33 7.90
C VAL A 157 6.38 -5.04 7.63
N GLY A 158 7.19 -4.99 6.58
CA GLY A 158 7.92 -3.80 6.17
C GLY A 158 7.00 -2.62 5.85
N LEU A 159 5.87 -2.88 5.16
CA LEU A 159 4.86 -1.86 4.88
C LEU A 159 4.22 -1.30 6.16
N VAL A 160 3.83 -2.16 7.10
CA VAL A 160 3.25 -1.73 8.39
C VAL A 160 4.23 -0.84 9.15
N ILE A 161 5.51 -1.24 9.22
CA ILE A 161 6.56 -0.44 9.85
C ILE A 161 6.72 0.93 9.16
N ALA A 162 6.63 0.96 7.83
CA ALA A 162 6.71 2.19 7.07
C ALA A 162 5.56 3.15 7.41
N VAL A 163 4.32 2.64 7.46
CA VAL A 163 3.15 3.45 7.82
C VAL A 163 3.28 4.02 9.23
N ASP A 164 3.74 3.22 10.19
CA ASP A 164 3.87 3.63 11.59
C ASP A 164 5.02 4.63 11.85
N ARG A 165 6.00 4.70 10.93
CA ARG A 165 7.18 5.56 11.08
C ARG A 165 7.24 6.72 10.09
N PHE A 166 6.28 6.82 9.20
CA PHE A 166 6.29 7.88 8.20
C PHE A 166 6.03 9.25 8.84
N ASP A 167 6.91 10.19 8.52
CA ASP A 167 6.77 11.60 8.88
C ASP A 167 6.49 12.41 7.60
N PRO A 168 5.28 12.96 7.44
CA PRO A 168 4.91 13.73 6.25
C PRO A 168 5.76 15.00 6.06
N ASP A 169 6.28 15.57 7.15
CA ASP A 169 7.10 16.79 7.09
C ASP A 169 8.55 16.49 6.67
N GLY A 170 9.01 15.26 6.89
CA GLY A 170 10.38 14.83 6.59
C GLY A 170 10.59 14.21 5.21
N PHE A 171 9.52 13.71 4.56
CA PHE A 171 9.61 12.96 3.31
C PHE A 171 8.56 13.43 2.30
N SER A 172 8.97 13.64 1.05
CA SER A 172 8.10 14.16 -0.01
C SER A 172 7.09 13.14 -0.57
N ALA A 173 7.39 11.84 -0.49
CA ALA A 173 6.53 10.80 -1.07
C ALA A 173 6.50 9.54 -0.21
N PHE A 174 5.33 9.18 0.31
CA PHE A 174 5.12 7.97 1.11
C PHE A 174 5.52 6.70 0.37
N GLN A 175 5.19 6.58 -0.90
CA GLN A 175 5.44 5.38 -1.68
C GLN A 175 6.93 5.06 -1.81
N SER A 176 7.78 6.06 -2.04
CA SER A 176 9.24 5.88 -2.09
C SER A 176 9.79 5.43 -0.74
N TYR A 177 9.30 6.05 0.34
CA TYR A 177 9.66 5.68 1.71
C TYR A 177 9.23 4.25 2.05
N ALA A 178 7.98 3.89 1.76
CA ALA A 178 7.45 2.55 2.01
C ALA A 178 8.20 1.47 1.21
N SER A 179 8.56 1.76 -0.04
CA SER A 179 9.33 0.83 -0.88
C SER A 179 10.68 0.48 -0.26
N LEU A 180 11.37 1.45 0.34
CA LEU A 180 12.65 1.20 1.03
C LEU A 180 12.48 0.28 2.25
N TRP A 181 11.46 0.52 3.08
CA TRP A 181 11.18 -0.31 4.25
C TRP A 181 10.78 -1.73 3.87
N ILE A 182 9.95 -1.88 2.82
CA ILE A 182 9.55 -3.19 2.30
C ILE A 182 10.79 -3.96 1.85
N GLN A 183 11.63 -3.37 0.99
CA GLN A 183 12.86 -4.01 0.49
C GLN A 183 13.82 -4.36 1.63
N GLN A 184 14.06 -3.42 2.56
CA GLN A 184 14.95 -3.65 3.69
C GLN A 184 14.46 -4.80 4.57
N ASN A 185 13.15 -4.87 4.84
CA ASN A 185 12.60 -5.93 5.67
C ASN A 185 12.66 -7.29 4.98
N ILE A 186 12.35 -7.37 3.68
CA ILE A 186 12.50 -8.61 2.90
C ILE A 186 13.95 -9.09 2.93
N ASN A 187 14.92 -8.21 2.63
CA ASN A 187 16.34 -8.57 2.68
C ASN A 187 16.78 -9.04 4.07
N ARG A 188 16.22 -8.46 5.12
CA ARG A 188 16.58 -8.82 6.48
C ARG A 188 16.05 -10.20 6.89
N GLU A 189 14.82 -10.52 6.47
CA GLU A 189 14.13 -11.74 6.92
C GLU A 189 14.36 -12.94 5.98
N CYS A 190 14.43 -12.71 4.66
CA CYS A 190 14.47 -13.78 3.66
C CYS A 190 15.88 -14.20 3.22
N ASN A 191 16.94 -13.51 3.68
CA ASN A 191 18.29 -13.87 3.24
C ASN A 191 18.75 -15.21 3.85
N PRO A 192 18.97 -16.27 3.04
CA PRO A 192 19.27 -17.63 3.54
C PRO A 192 20.59 -17.72 4.31
N ILE A 193 21.53 -16.82 4.06
CA ILE A 193 22.83 -16.80 4.78
C ILE A 193 22.65 -16.62 6.28
N TRP A 194 21.49 -16.12 6.71
CA TRP A 194 21.23 -15.75 8.10
C TRP A 194 20.33 -16.73 8.87
N MET A 195 19.75 -17.71 8.19
CA MET A 195 18.84 -18.66 8.84
C MET A 195 19.55 -19.67 9.77
N GLU A 196 20.79 -20.01 9.50
CA GLU A 196 21.54 -20.97 10.32
C GLU A 196 22.27 -20.35 11.53
N TYR A 197 22.60 -19.05 11.45
CA TYR A 197 23.36 -18.37 12.49
C TYR A 197 22.79 -17.01 12.82
N TYR A 198 22.65 -16.70 14.11
CA TYR A 198 22.28 -15.36 14.54
C TYR A 198 23.47 -14.39 14.46
N PHE A 199 23.41 -13.45 13.52
CA PHE A 199 24.35 -12.36 13.41
C PHE A 199 23.68 -11.00 13.68
N PRO A 200 24.30 -10.08 14.43
CA PRO A 200 23.83 -8.71 14.55
C PRO A 200 23.73 -8.04 13.16
N ALA A 201 22.74 -7.15 12.99
CA ALA A 201 22.43 -6.52 11.70
C ALA A 201 23.63 -5.86 11.00
N HIS A 202 24.49 -5.17 11.76
CA HIS A 202 25.68 -4.52 11.21
C HIS A 202 26.75 -5.48 10.66
N TYR A 203 26.80 -6.72 11.13
CA TYR A 203 27.65 -7.77 10.54
C TYR A 203 27.05 -8.29 9.24
N LYS A 204 25.72 -8.41 9.19
CA LYS A 204 25.01 -8.85 7.98
C LYS A 204 25.32 -7.93 6.81
N GLU A 205 25.18 -6.61 7.01
CA GLU A 205 25.47 -5.60 5.98
C GLU A 205 26.91 -5.68 5.46
N LYS A 206 27.87 -5.82 6.37
CA LYS A 206 29.29 -5.96 5.99
C LYS A 206 29.59 -7.24 5.22
N MET A 207 29.00 -8.35 5.62
CA MET A 207 29.17 -9.62 4.91
C MET A 207 28.54 -9.61 3.53
N LEU A 208 27.35 -9.01 3.35
CA LEU A 208 26.75 -8.81 2.04
C LEU A 208 27.64 -8.00 1.12
N CYS A 209 28.18 -6.89 1.60
CA CYS A 209 29.11 -6.05 0.84
C CYS A 209 30.36 -6.84 0.41
N VAL A 210 30.93 -7.65 1.31
CA VAL A 210 32.08 -8.49 1.00
C VAL A 210 31.70 -9.59 -0.02
N TYR A 211 30.54 -10.19 0.11
CA TYR A 211 30.06 -11.21 -0.80
C TYR A 211 29.79 -10.66 -2.21
N GLU A 212 29.18 -9.50 -2.31
CA GLU A 212 28.99 -8.79 -3.60
C GLU A 212 30.31 -8.42 -4.26
N CYS A 213 31.28 -7.93 -3.46
CA CYS A 213 32.63 -7.68 -3.97
C CYS A 213 33.31 -8.96 -4.45
N TYR A 214 33.15 -10.08 -3.73
CA TYR A 214 33.69 -11.36 -4.13
C TYR A 214 33.08 -11.88 -5.44
N LEU A 215 31.75 -11.80 -5.59
CA LEU A 215 31.06 -12.18 -6.83
C LEU A 215 31.54 -11.32 -8.00
N SER A 216 31.61 -10.01 -7.83
CA SER A 216 32.10 -9.09 -8.87
C SER A 216 33.55 -9.33 -9.24
N PHE A 217 34.35 -9.83 -8.32
CA PHE A 217 35.74 -10.26 -8.58
C PHE A 217 35.78 -11.54 -9.42
N LEU A 218 34.96 -12.54 -9.08
CA LEU A 218 34.88 -13.78 -9.83
C LEU A 218 34.44 -13.57 -11.29
N GLU A 219 33.49 -12.66 -11.52
CA GLU A 219 33.05 -12.29 -12.87
C GLU A 219 34.17 -11.63 -13.72
N ARG A 220 35.15 -10.99 -13.07
CA ARG A 220 36.27 -10.30 -13.73
C ARG A 220 37.49 -11.19 -13.99
N VAL A 221 37.56 -12.36 -13.37
CA VAL A 221 38.66 -13.31 -13.57
C VAL A 221 38.19 -14.35 -14.58
N PRO A 222 38.63 -14.27 -15.88
CA PRO A 222 38.30 -15.30 -16.84
C PRO A 222 38.95 -16.62 -16.41
N ASP A 223 38.17 -17.69 -16.49
CA ASP A 223 38.69 -19.04 -16.28
C ASP A 223 39.93 -19.27 -17.21
N LYS A 224 41.05 -19.60 -16.56
CA LYS A 224 42.27 -20.02 -17.28
C LYS A 224 42.22 -21.50 -17.60
#